data_40628d790003a4763d3397f71b915f97
#
_entry.id   40628d790003a4763d3397f71b915f97
#
_cell.length_a   1.000
_cell.length_b   1.000
_cell.length_c   1.000
_cell.angle_alpha   90.00
_cell.angle_beta   90.00
_cell.angle_gamma   90.00
#
_symmetry.space_group_name_H-M   'P 1'
#
loop_
_entity.id
_entity.type
_entity.pdbx_description
1 polymer ?
#
loop_
_entity_poly.entity_id
_entity_poly.type
_entity_poly.pdbx_seq_one_letter_code
_entity_poly.pdbx_strand_id
1 'polypeptide(L)'
;MPGAASPDVVIRARAIEVRYQRGGALAVGGVNIDLSAGSGLLITGERGSGKSSVLRAVLGLAGPGGDITVLGAPPGDPATLRRIGWAPQSWPFAFGLRAREVVTMVAALGGHGAAEADHALEQAGVERPDSRVEALEVEDARRTSLACALVGEPDLLVLDDPWEFPETTAAIRAAMARGAAVLAATADPGGLPALLGASIHLTEGVPG
;
A
#
# COMPACT_ATOMS: atom_id res chain seq x y z
N MET A 1 26.76 -9.35 16.09
CA MET A 1 26.90 -8.21 15.15
C MET A 1 25.59 -8.16 14.38
N PRO A 2 24.70 -7.15 14.53
CA PRO A 2 23.60 -6.97 13.62
C PRO A 2 24.21 -6.62 12.26
N GLY A 3 23.88 -7.42 11.23
CA GLY A 3 24.35 -7.19 9.87
C GLY A 3 23.92 -5.81 9.40
N ALA A 4 24.85 -5.03 8.85
CA ALA A 4 24.58 -3.75 8.23
C ALA A 4 23.45 -3.92 7.21
N ALA A 5 22.36 -3.19 7.38
CA ALA A 5 21.28 -3.15 6.39
C ALA A 5 21.88 -2.67 5.08
N SER A 6 21.72 -3.45 4.00
CA SER A 6 22.02 -2.95 2.66
C SER A 6 21.20 -1.68 2.45
N PRO A 7 21.78 -0.61 1.85
CA PRO A 7 21.10 0.68 1.70
C PRO A 7 19.79 0.64 0.90
N ASP A 8 19.49 -0.48 0.26
CA ASP A 8 18.36 -0.64 -0.65
C ASP A 8 17.14 -1.35 -0.05
N VAL A 9 17.20 -1.79 1.24
CA VAL A 9 16.08 -2.53 1.85
C VAL A 9 15.03 -1.55 2.37
N VAL A 10 13.84 -1.60 1.78
CA VAL A 10 12.68 -0.75 2.12
C VAL A 10 11.83 -1.40 3.21
N ILE A 11 11.55 -2.70 3.11
CA ILE A 11 10.88 -3.45 4.18
C ILE A 11 11.75 -4.64 4.56
N ARG A 12 12.04 -4.75 5.86
CA ARG A 12 12.56 -5.97 6.46
C ARG A 12 11.64 -6.39 7.58
N ALA A 13 11.09 -7.58 7.46
CA ALA A 13 10.21 -8.13 8.49
C ALA A 13 10.55 -9.59 8.76
N ARG A 14 10.50 -9.97 10.03
CA ARG A 14 10.75 -11.35 10.52
C ARG A 14 9.65 -11.74 11.47
N ALA A 15 9.06 -12.90 11.19
CA ALA A 15 8.02 -13.52 12.00
C ALA A 15 6.87 -12.55 12.33
N ILE A 16 6.34 -11.85 11.32
CA ILE A 16 5.18 -10.97 11.53
C ILE A 16 4.04 -11.78 12.14
N GLU A 17 3.55 -11.31 13.29
CA GLU A 17 2.33 -11.80 13.92
C GLU A 17 1.34 -10.67 14.10
N VAL A 18 0.06 -10.92 13.81
CA VAL A 18 -1.02 -9.94 14.04
C VAL A 18 -2.14 -10.59 14.83
N ARG A 19 -2.53 -9.94 15.93
CA ARG A 19 -3.71 -10.27 16.74
C ARG A 19 -4.54 -9.01 16.95
N TYR A 20 -5.83 -9.06 16.63
CA TYR A 20 -6.73 -7.92 16.84
C TYR A 20 -7.30 -7.85 18.27
N GLN A 21 -7.25 -8.96 19.01
CA GLN A 21 -7.69 -9.02 20.41
C GLN A 21 -6.61 -9.70 21.25
N ARG A 22 -6.41 -9.21 22.48
CA ARG A 22 -5.48 -9.86 23.43
C ARG A 22 -5.96 -11.29 23.71
N GLY A 23 -5.09 -12.27 23.47
CA GLY A 23 -5.40 -13.70 23.63
C GLY A 23 -6.30 -14.29 22.52
N GLY A 24 -6.69 -13.51 21.52
CA GLY A 24 -7.44 -13.99 20.35
C GLY A 24 -6.59 -14.81 19.38
N ALA A 25 -7.25 -15.41 18.38
CA ALA A 25 -6.57 -16.14 17.32
C ALA A 25 -5.62 -15.22 16.53
N LEU A 26 -4.53 -15.79 16.01
CA LEU A 26 -3.64 -15.12 15.08
C LEU A 26 -4.40 -14.85 13.77
N ALA A 27 -4.41 -13.60 13.34
CA ALA A 27 -4.83 -13.24 11.99
C ALA A 27 -3.69 -13.43 10.98
N VAL A 28 -2.43 -13.35 11.46
CA VAL A 28 -1.20 -13.58 10.70
C VAL A 28 -0.17 -14.18 11.64
N GLY A 29 0.60 -15.16 11.16
CA GLY A 29 1.70 -15.76 11.94
C GLY A 29 2.88 -16.18 11.08
N GLY A 30 4.09 -15.71 11.44
CA GLY A 30 5.34 -16.16 10.86
C GLY A 30 5.71 -15.62 9.48
N VAL A 31 5.08 -14.55 9.01
CA VAL A 31 5.39 -13.95 7.68
C VAL A 31 6.75 -13.24 7.73
N ASN A 32 7.59 -13.52 6.73
CA ASN A 32 8.88 -12.85 6.53
C ASN A 32 8.84 -12.06 5.22
N ILE A 33 9.37 -10.83 5.23
CA ILE A 33 9.45 -9.95 4.06
C ILE A 33 10.84 -9.34 3.99
N ASP A 34 11.46 -9.43 2.81
CA ASP A 34 12.58 -8.59 2.38
C ASP A 34 12.17 -7.94 1.07
N LEU A 35 11.96 -6.63 1.08
CA LEU A 35 11.57 -5.86 -0.09
C LEU A 35 12.55 -4.71 -0.28
N SER A 36 13.19 -4.69 -1.43
CA SER A 36 14.18 -3.67 -1.80
C SER A 36 13.58 -2.55 -2.63
N ALA A 37 14.27 -1.42 -2.70
CA ALA A 37 13.94 -0.32 -3.60
C ALA A 37 13.82 -0.79 -5.06
N GLY A 38 12.87 -0.25 -5.80
CA GLY A 38 12.60 -0.63 -7.19
C GLY A 38 12.02 -2.03 -7.40
N SER A 39 11.70 -2.76 -6.32
CA SER A 39 11.17 -4.12 -6.37
C SER A 39 9.70 -4.18 -5.97
N GLY A 40 9.01 -5.24 -6.39
CA GLY A 40 7.63 -5.51 -5.99
C GLY A 40 7.48 -6.82 -5.24
N LEU A 41 6.50 -6.87 -4.33
CA LEU A 41 6.08 -8.09 -3.65
C LEU A 41 4.56 -8.17 -3.62
N LEU A 42 4.01 -9.30 -4.05
CA LEU A 42 2.60 -9.60 -4.01
C LEU A 42 2.28 -10.58 -2.89
N ILE A 43 1.31 -10.24 -2.06
CA ILE A 43 0.73 -11.16 -1.08
C ILE A 43 -0.59 -11.69 -1.65
N THR A 44 -0.69 -12.99 -1.84
CA THR A 44 -1.88 -13.67 -2.36
C THR A 44 -2.53 -14.55 -1.30
N GLY A 45 -3.74 -15.01 -1.56
CA GLY A 45 -4.48 -15.93 -0.70
C GLY A 45 -5.97 -15.62 -0.70
N GLU A 46 -6.78 -16.51 -0.16
CA GLU A 46 -8.23 -16.36 -0.10
C GLU A 46 -8.68 -15.15 0.72
N ARG A 47 -9.95 -14.75 0.58
CA ARG A 47 -10.53 -13.72 1.47
C ARG A 47 -10.45 -14.19 2.92
N GLY A 48 -9.99 -13.28 3.81
CA GLY A 48 -9.79 -13.62 5.23
C GLY A 48 -8.45 -14.27 5.56
N SER A 49 -7.57 -14.57 4.59
CA SER A 49 -6.26 -15.19 4.84
C SER A 49 -5.22 -14.27 5.51
N GLY A 50 -5.58 -13.07 5.96
CA GLY A 50 -4.66 -12.20 6.69
C GLY A 50 -3.87 -11.21 5.86
N LYS A 51 -4.01 -11.15 4.53
CA LYS A 51 -3.26 -10.25 3.63
C LYS A 51 -3.28 -8.79 4.07
N SER A 52 -4.48 -8.22 4.23
CA SER A 52 -4.63 -6.83 4.70
C SER A 52 -4.06 -6.62 6.11
N SER A 53 -3.99 -7.67 6.93
CA SER A 53 -3.37 -7.61 8.26
C SER A 53 -1.86 -7.46 8.17
N VAL A 54 -1.20 -8.11 7.19
CA VAL A 54 0.23 -7.91 6.90
C VAL A 54 0.48 -6.48 6.46
N LEU A 55 -0.33 -5.95 5.52
CA LEU A 55 -0.19 -4.56 5.07
C LEU A 55 -0.35 -3.57 6.23
N ARG A 56 -1.36 -3.76 7.09
CA ARG A 56 -1.58 -2.92 8.27
C ARG A 56 -0.44 -3.02 9.29
N ALA A 57 0.17 -4.20 9.44
CA ALA A 57 1.35 -4.38 10.30
C ALA A 57 2.54 -3.55 9.78
N VAL A 58 2.81 -3.60 8.49
CA VAL A 58 3.86 -2.80 7.82
C VAL A 58 3.60 -1.29 7.98
N LEU A 59 2.33 -0.86 7.93
CA LEU A 59 1.94 0.54 8.10
C LEU A 59 1.88 1.00 9.58
N GLY A 60 2.05 0.08 10.55
CA GLY A 60 1.88 0.39 11.97
C GLY A 60 0.42 0.59 12.40
N LEU A 61 -0.55 0.20 11.55
CA LEU A 61 -1.99 0.28 11.82
C LEU A 61 -2.54 -0.93 12.60
N ALA A 62 -1.74 -1.97 12.74
CA ALA A 62 -2.00 -3.10 13.62
C ALA A 62 -0.78 -3.25 14.54
N GLY A 63 -0.99 -3.63 15.80
CA GLY A 63 0.13 -3.91 16.72
C GLY A 63 0.78 -5.25 16.34
N PRO A 64 1.85 -5.27 15.52
CA PRO A 64 2.47 -6.52 15.13
C PRO A 64 3.36 -7.07 16.25
N GLY A 65 3.40 -8.41 16.34
CA GLY A 65 4.55 -9.12 16.90
C GLY A 65 5.60 -9.34 15.81
N GLY A 66 6.80 -9.73 16.21
CA GLY A 66 7.93 -9.90 15.31
C GLY A 66 8.81 -8.65 15.20
N ASP A 67 9.78 -8.70 14.31
CA ASP A 67 10.73 -7.60 14.06
C ASP A 67 10.45 -7.01 12.67
N ILE A 68 10.03 -5.75 12.64
CA ILE A 68 9.66 -5.05 11.40
C ILE A 68 10.37 -3.70 11.34
N THR A 69 11.04 -3.45 10.22
CA THR A 69 11.53 -2.13 9.84
C THR A 69 11.02 -1.75 8.47
N VAL A 70 10.61 -0.49 8.33
CA VAL A 70 10.10 0.09 7.09
C VAL A 70 10.85 1.39 6.82
N LEU A 71 11.51 1.50 5.67
CA LEU A 71 12.37 2.63 5.33
C LEU A 71 13.40 2.97 6.44
N GLY A 72 13.89 1.93 7.13
CA GLY A 72 14.87 2.05 8.20
C GLY A 72 14.32 2.41 9.58
N ALA A 73 13.00 2.57 9.76
CA ALA A 73 12.35 2.92 11.02
C ALA A 73 11.29 1.88 11.44
N PRO A 74 10.81 1.90 12.69
CA PRO A 74 9.67 1.08 13.11
C PRO A 74 8.39 1.43 12.33
N PRO A 75 7.45 0.48 12.13
CA PRO A 75 6.16 0.74 11.53
C PRO A 75 5.42 1.87 12.27
N GLY A 76 4.77 2.75 11.51
CA GLY A 76 4.00 3.87 12.08
C GLY A 76 4.85 5.10 12.46
N ASP A 77 6.16 5.11 12.19
CA ASP A 77 6.98 6.30 12.39
C ASP A 77 6.47 7.46 11.53
N PRO A 78 6.19 8.65 12.12
CA PRO A 78 5.57 9.75 11.38
C PRO A 78 6.39 10.30 10.21
N ALA A 79 7.73 10.29 10.29
CA ALA A 79 8.57 10.74 9.20
C ALA A 79 8.57 9.75 8.04
N THR A 80 8.54 8.46 8.37
CA THR A 80 8.46 7.36 7.41
C THR A 80 7.09 7.32 6.73
N LEU A 81 5.99 7.52 7.46
CA LEU A 81 4.63 7.47 6.90
C LEU A 81 4.41 8.51 5.78
N ARG A 82 5.10 9.64 5.80
CA ARG A 82 5.03 10.66 4.72
C ARG A 82 5.66 10.18 3.40
N ARG A 83 6.44 9.12 3.44
CA ARG A 83 7.13 8.52 2.30
C ARG A 83 6.41 7.26 1.81
N ILE A 84 5.25 6.93 2.40
CA ILE A 84 4.46 5.75 2.08
C ILE A 84 3.15 6.17 1.46
N GLY A 85 2.88 5.70 0.25
CA GLY A 85 1.57 5.77 -0.38
C GLY A 85 0.73 4.56 0.01
N TRP A 86 -0.49 4.79 0.47
CA TRP A 86 -1.41 3.75 0.89
C TRP A 86 -2.74 3.81 0.12
N ALA A 87 -3.09 2.75 -0.60
CA ALA A 87 -4.40 2.56 -1.21
C ALA A 87 -5.11 1.37 -0.54
N PRO A 88 -6.04 1.60 0.39
CA PRO A 88 -6.82 0.54 1.03
C PRO A 88 -7.84 -0.08 0.08
N GLN A 89 -8.28 -1.30 0.37
CA GLN A 89 -9.32 -2.01 -0.39
C GLN A 89 -10.64 -1.22 -0.47
N SER A 90 -11.01 -0.54 0.61
CA SER A 90 -12.16 0.36 0.65
C SER A 90 -11.75 1.65 1.34
N TRP A 91 -12.05 2.77 0.71
CA TRP A 91 -11.76 4.09 1.27
C TRP A 91 -13.07 4.74 1.72
N PRO A 92 -13.25 5.00 3.00
CA PRO A 92 -14.35 5.81 3.48
C PRO A 92 -14.02 7.29 3.21
N PHE A 93 -14.27 7.75 1.97
CA PHE A 93 -14.14 9.18 1.69
C PHE A 93 -15.11 9.99 2.54
N ALA A 94 -14.68 11.18 2.98
CA ALA A 94 -15.56 12.09 3.71
C ALA A 94 -16.68 12.58 2.79
N PHE A 95 -17.93 12.41 3.21
CA PHE A 95 -19.10 12.87 2.47
C PHE A 95 -19.02 14.37 2.18
N GLY A 96 -19.49 14.75 1.00
CA GLY A 96 -19.57 16.14 0.56
C GLY A 96 -18.32 16.68 -0.13
N LEU A 97 -17.18 15.99 -0.06
CA LEU A 97 -15.98 16.38 -0.77
C LEU A 97 -15.99 15.90 -2.23
N ARG A 98 -15.27 16.60 -3.10
CA ARG A 98 -14.96 16.16 -4.45
C ARG A 98 -13.70 15.29 -4.45
N ALA A 99 -13.54 14.41 -5.44
CA ALA A 99 -12.34 13.57 -5.56
C ALA A 99 -11.06 14.42 -5.56
N ARG A 100 -11.02 15.52 -6.31
CA ARG A 100 -9.91 16.48 -6.30
C ARG A 100 -9.62 17.06 -4.92
N GLU A 101 -10.66 17.42 -4.16
CA GLU A 101 -10.51 17.99 -2.83
C GLU A 101 -9.91 16.95 -1.85
N VAL A 102 -10.31 15.68 -1.98
CA VAL A 102 -9.73 14.58 -1.18
C VAL A 102 -8.25 14.42 -1.48
N VAL A 103 -7.85 14.34 -2.75
CA VAL A 103 -6.45 14.17 -3.13
C VAL A 103 -5.62 15.38 -2.73
N THR A 104 -6.16 16.60 -2.90
CA THR A 104 -5.49 17.85 -2.45
C THR A 104 -5.31 17.88 -0.93
N MET A 105 -6.29 17.39 -0.17
CA MET A 105 -6.18 17.30 1.29
C MET A 105 -5.09 16.31 1.70
N VAL A 106 -5.01 15.15 1.04
CA VAL A 106 -3.94 14.16 1.28
C VAL A 106 -2.59 14.76 0.93
N ALA A 107 -2.49 15.49 -0.19
CA ALA A 107 -1.28 16.18 -0.58
C ALA A 107 -0.83 17.19 0.50
N ALA A 108 -1.74 18.02 0.98
CA ALA A 108 -1.44 19.00 2.03
C ALA A 108 -0.98 18.36 3.34
N LEU A 109 -1.58 17.23 3.74
CA LEU A 109 -1.15 16.46 4.91
C LEU A 109 0.26 15.87 4.76
N GLY A 110 0.64 15.50 3.53
CA GLY A 110 1.98 15.05 3.18
C GLY A 110 3.02 16.19 3.07
N GLY A 111 2.58 17.44 3.04
CA GLY A 111 3.43 18.61 2.80
C GLY A 111 3.61 18.95 1.32
N HIS A 112 2.73 18.45 0.46
CA HIS A 112 2.69 18.64 -1.00
C HIS A 112 1.64 19.69 -1.37
N GLY A 113 1.72 20.21 -2.60
CA GLY A 113 0.81 21.23 -3.11
C GLY A 113 -0.28 20.66 -4.04
N ALA A 114 -1.06 21.58 -4.62
CA ALA A 114 -2.13 21.23 -5.56
C ALA A 114 -1.59 20.63 -6.87
N ALA A 115 -0.40 21.01 -7.30
CA ALA A 115 0.21 20.50 -8.52
C ALA A 115 0.52 18.99 -8.41
N GLU A 116 1.03 18.55 -7.26
CA GLU A 116 1.27 17.12 -6.98
C GLU A 116 -0.05 16.35 -6.87
N ALA A 117 -1.10 16.96 -6.34
CA ALA A 117 -2.43 16.36 -6.30
C ALA A 117 -3.01 16.19 -7.72
N ASP A 118 -2.92 17.21 -8.57
CA ASP A 118 -3.38 17.14 -9.96
C ASP A 118 -2.60 16.09 -10.76
N HIS A 119 -1.28 16.05 -10.60
CA HIS A 119 -0.43 15.04 -11.22
C HIS A 119 -0.81 13.61 -10.78
N ALA A 120 -1.07 13.39 -9.50
CA ALA A 120 -1.50 12.09 -8.99
C ALA A 120 -2.88 11.68 -9.55
N LEU A 121 -3.82 12.63 -9.70
CA LEU A 121 -5.12 12.38 -10.33
C LEU A 121 -4.97 11.94 -11.79
N GLU A 122 -4.09 12.59 -12.54
CA GLU A 122 -3.78 12.23 -13.94
C GLU A 122 -3.13 10.84 -14.02
N GLN A 123 -2.13 10.58 -13.20
CA GLN A 123 -1.45 9.27 -13.17
C GLN A 123 -2.40 8.12 -12.82
N ALA A 124 -3.35 8.35 -11.93
CA ALA A 124 -4.35 7.36 -11.56
C ALA A 124 -5.51 7.25 -12.56
N GLY A 125 -5.59 8.12 -13.56
CA GLY A 125 -6.64 8.11 -14.57
C GLY A 125 -8.03 8.49 -14.02
N VAL A 126 -8.10 9.38 -13.03
CA VAL A 126 -9.39 9.82 -12.47
C VAL A 126 -10.13 10.65 -13.49
N GLU A 127 -11.24 10.12 -14.03
CA GLU A 127 -11.98 10.77 -15.12
C GLU A 127 -12.85 11.93 -14.64
N ARG A 128 -13.39 11.84 -13.42
CA ARG A 128 -14.33 12.82 -12.86
C ARG A 128 -13.83 13.42 -11.54
N PRO A 129 -12.66 14.13 -11.55
CA PRO A 129 -12.05 14.64 -10.31
C PRO A 129 -12.91 15.66 -9.57
N ASP A 130 -13.80 16.35 -10.27
CA ASP A 130 -14.69 17.36 -9.69
C ASP A 130 -16.05 16.80 -9.25
N SER A 131 -16.29 15.49 -9.42
CA SER A 131 -17.48 14.83 -8.89
C SER A 131 -17.36 14.62 -7.38
N ARG A 132 -18.52 14.65 -6.68
CA ARG A 132 -18.58 14.31 -5.26
C ARG A 132 -18.25 12.85 -5.06
N VAL A 133 -17.53 12.52 -3.98
CA VAL A 133 -17.07 11.15 -3.71
C VAL A 133 -18.21 10.16 -3.58
N GLU A 134 -19.36 10.58 -3.04
CA GLU A 134 -20.57 9.76 -2.94
C GLU A 134 -21.28 9.49 -4.27
N ALA A 135 -20.91 10.23 -5.33
CA ALA A 135 -21.45 10.07 -6.68
C ALA A 135 -20.47 9.38 -7.64
N LEU A 136 -19.30 9.00 -7.16
CA LEU A 136 -18.31 8.26 -7.94
C LEU A 136 -18.79 6.83 -8.19
N GLU A 137 -18.53 6.35 -9.38
CA GLU A 137 -18.59 4.91 -9.66
C GLU A 137 -17.43 4.19 -8.98
N VAL A 138 -17.54 2.87 -8.85
CA VAL A 138 -16.54 2.08 -8.11
C VAL A 138 -15.15 2.24 -8.72
N GLU A 139 -15.05 2.31 -10.04
CA GLU A 139 -13.80 2.51 -10.77
C GLU A 139 -13.14 3.85 -10.41
N ASP A 140 -13.90 4.95 -10.50
CA ASP A 140 -13.38 6.29 -10.17
C ASP A 140 -13.03 6.43 -8.69
N ALA A 141 -13.77 5.79 -7.79
CA ALA A 141 -13.44 5.74 -6.37
C ALA A 141 -12.11 5.01 -6.14
N ARG A 142 -11.85 3.91 -6.87
CA ARG A 142 -10.59 3.15 -6.82
C ARG A 142 -9.43 3.95 -7.39
N ARG A 143 -9.62 4.62 -8.54
CA ARG A 143 -8.63 5.52 -9.12
C ARG A 143 -8.32 6.68 -8.19
N THR A 144 -9.33 7.25 -7.52
CA THR A 144 -9.12 8.30 -6.51
C THR A 144 -8.30 7.80 -5.31
N SER A 145 -8.55 6.56 -4.86
CA SER A 145 -7.73 5.92 -3.81
C SER A 145 -6.28 5.75 -4.26
N LEU A 146 -6.07 5.30 -5.50
CA LEU A 146 -4.74 5.20 -6.09
C LEU A 146 -4.07 6.58 -6.19
N ALA A 147 -4.79 7.61 -6.65
CA ALA A 147 -4.27 8.98 -6.70
C ALA A 147 -3.78 9.45 -5.33
N CYS A 148 -4.56 9.21 -4.25
CA CYS A 148 -4.11 9.53 -2.89
C CYS A 148 -2.79 8.83 -2.53
N ALA A 149 -2.61 7.58 -2.96
CA ALA A 149 -1.39 6.83 -2.70
C ALA A 149 -0.19 7.28 -3.54
N LEU A 150 -0.41 7.91 -4.69
CA LEU A 150 0.65 8.37 -5.60
C LEU A 150 1.16 9.78 -5.28
N VAL A 151 0.43 10.55 -4.45
CA VAL A 151 0.83 11.92 -4.08
C VAL A 151 2.26 11.94 -3.54
N GLY A 152 3.07 12.87 -4.07
CA GLY A 152 4.43 13.10 -3.60
C GLY A 152 5.44 12.03 -3.97
N GLU A 153 5.10 11.14 -4.90
CA GLU A 153 6.01 10.09 -5.39
C GLU A 153 6.64 9.25 -4.28
N PRO A 154 5.84 8.44 -3.55
CA PRO A 154 6.29 7.72 -2.36
C PRO A 154 7.44 6.75 -2.65
N ASP A 155 8.29 6.49 -1.65
CA ASP A 155 9.36 5.48 -1.71
C ASP A 155 8.83 4.06 -1.51
N LEU A 156 7.66 3.92 -0.87
CA LEU A 156 6.94 2.66 -0.71
C LEU A 156 5.47 2.86 -1.08
N LEU A 157 5.00 2.08 -2.05
CA LEU A 157 3.59 2.02 -2.42
C LEU A 157 2.97 0.75 -1.85
N VAL A 158 1.94 0.89 -1.02
CA VAL A 158 1.20 -0.22 -0.41
C VAL A 158 -0.21 -0.25 -0.98
N LEU A 159 -0.61 -1.39 -1.56
CA LEU A 159 -1.88 -1.54 -2.28
C LEU A 159 -2.66 -2.73 -1.73
N ASP A 160 -3.86 -2.49 -1.22
CA ASP A 160 -4.76 -3.54 -0.74
C ASP A 160 -5.88 -3.79 -1.76
N ASP A 161 -5.81 -4.93 -2.43
CA ASP A 161 -6.71 -5.34 -3.49
C ASP A 161 -6.75 -4.35 -4.68
N PRO A 162 -5.58 -4.04 -5.28
CA PRO A 162 -5.53 -3.12 -6.41
C PRO A 162 -6.25 -3.72 -7.61
N TRP A 163 -7.08 -2.90 -8.27
CA TRP A 163 -7.72 -3.32 -9.51
C TRP A 163 -6.74 -3.21 -10.68
N GLU A 164 -6.83 -4.16 -11.60
CA GLU A 164 -5.98 -4.21 -12.81
C GLU A 164 -6.51 -3.28 -13.91
N PHE A 165 -6.54 -1.99 -13.63
CA PHE A 165 -6.69 -1.01 -14.71
C PHE A 165 -5.34 -0.78 -15.39
N PRO A 166 -5.33 -0.40 -16.69
CA PRO A 166 -4.10 -0.02 -17.38
C PRO A 166 -3.32 1.07 -16.63
N GLU A 167 -4.03 2.04 -16.05
CA GLU A 167 -3.47 3.14 -15.28
C GLU A 167 -2.80 2.67 -13.99
N THR A 168 -3.42 1.72 -13.28
CA THR A 168 -2.83 1.11 -12.07
C THR A 168 -1.53 0.41 -12.41
N THR A 169 -1.52 -0.38 -13.48
CA THR A 169 -0.32 -1.09 -13.96
C THR A 169 0.77 -0.09 -14.37
N ALA A 170 0.41 0.98 -15.08
CA ALA A 170 1.34 2.03 -15.49
C ALA A 170 1.91 2.78 -14.28
N ALA A 171 1.08 3.14 -13.30
CA ALA A 171 1.50 3.80 -12.07
C ALA A 171 2.47 2.95 -11.25
N ILE A 172 2.19 1.65 -11.09
CA ILE A 172 3.09 0.70 -10.41
C ILE A 172 4.44 0.63 -11.13
N ARG A 173 4.44 0.46 -12.47
CA ARG A 173 5.68 0.44 -13.27
C ARG A 173 6.49 1.72 -13.13
N ALA A 174 5.81 2.87 -13.21
CA ALA A 174 6.46 4.17 -13.06
C ALA A 174 7.06 4.34 -11.66
N ALA A 175 6.35 3.96 -10.61
CA ALA A 175 6.85 4.00 -9.24
C ALA A 175 8.11 3.12 -9.09
N MET A 176 8.07 1.86 -9.53
CA MET A 176 9.24 0.96 -9.48
C MET A 176 10.41 1.48 -10.30
N ALA A 177 10.17 2.07 -11.47
CA ALA A 177 11.22 2.65 -12.32
C ALA A 177 11.91 3.86 -11.66
N ARG A 178 11.21 4.61 -10.79
CA ARG A 178 11.79 5.68 -9.96
C ARG A 178 12.53 5.15 -8.73
N GLY A 179 12.46 3.87 -8.45
CA GLY A 179 13.10 3.23 -7.31
C GLY A 179 12.16 2.98 -6.11
N ALA A 180 10.86 3.29 -6.22
CA ALA A 180 9.92 2.96 -5.17
C ALA A 180 9.75 1.44 -5.04
N ALA A 181 9.60 0.95 -3.82
CA ALA A 181 9.17 -0.42 -3.57
C ALA A 181 7.64 -0.52 -3.64
N VAL A 182 7.11 -1.66 -4.08
CA VAL A 182 5.67 -1.90 -4.16
C VAL A 182 5.30 -3.16 -3.38
N LEU A 183 4.44 -3.01 -2.37
CA LEU A 183 3.83 -4.12 -1.64
C LEU A 183 2.34 -4.16 -1.95
N ALA A 184 1.87 -5.18 -2.63
CA ALA A 184 0.47 -5.35 -2.97
C ALA A 184 -0.11 -6.62 -2.35
N ALA A 185 -1.42 -6.62 -2.10
CA ALA A 185 -2.14 -7.79 -1.60
C ALA A 185 -3.46 -7.95 -2.33
N THR A 186 -3.77 -9.17 -2.80
CA THR A 186 -5.05 -9.47 -3.48
C THR A 186 -5.43 -10.94 -3.36
N ALA A 187 -6.72 -11.22 -3.50
CA ALA A 187 -7.23 -12.59 -3.64
C ALA A 187 -7.24 -13.06 -5.11
N ASP A 188 -7.29 -12.12 -6.06
CA ASP A 188 -7.23 -12.39 -7.49
C ASP A 188 -5.98 -11.74 -8.08
N PRO A 189 -4.90 -12.50 -8.26
CA PRO A 189 -3.60 -11.93 -8.63
C PRO A 189 -3.50 -11.44 -10.08
N GLY A 190 -4.33 -11.94 -11.00
CA GLY A 190 -4.31 -11.56 -12.42
C GLY A 190 -2.90 -11.44 -13.01
N GLY A 191 -2.57 -10.29 -13.59
CA GLY A 191 -1.24 -9.97 -14.16
C GLY A 191 -0.21 -9.43 -13.16
N LEU A 192 -0.59 -9.16 -11.90
CA LEU A 192 0.30 -8.58 -10.88
C LEU A 192 1.56 -9.41 -10.57
N PRO A 193 1.52 -10.76 -10.55
CA PRO A 193 2.73 -11.56 -10.34
C PRO A 193 3.81 -11.29 -11.37
N ALA A 194 3.44 -11.14 -12.64
CA ALA A 194 4.38 -10.84 -13.72
C ALA A 194 4.93 -9.40 -13.61
N LEU A 195 4.16 -8.49 -13.02
CA LEU A 195 4.56 -7.10 -12.80
C LEU A 195 5.50 -6.95 -11.61
N LEU A 196 5.19 -7.60 -10.49
CA LEU A 196 5.88 -7.42 -9.21
C LEU A 196 7.07 -8.37 -9.03
N GLY A 197 7.08 -9.51 -9.72
CA GLY A 197 8.21 -10.43 -9.80
C GLY A 197 8.37 -11.39 -8.61
N ALA A 198 7.82 -11.08 -7.43
CA ALA A 198 7.85 -11.94 -6.26
C ALA A 198 6.46 -12.05 -5.61
N SER A 199 6.18 -13.21 -5.01
CA SER A 199 4.91 -13.40 -4.29
C SER A 199 5.06 -14.28 -3.05
N ILE A 200 4.19 -14.02 -2.07
CA ILE A 200 3.96 -14.86 -0.89
C ILE A 200 2.49 -15.27 -0.89
N HIS A 201 2.22 -16.56 -0.77
CA HIS A 201 0.85 -17.05 -0.61
C HIS A 201 0.52 -17.24 0.87
N LEU A 202 -0.65 -16.77 1.31
CA LEU A 202 -1.14 -16.96 2.67
C LEU A 202 -2.31 -17.91 2.71
N THR A 203 -2.20 -18.94 3.55
CA THR A 203 -3.28 -19.85 3.90
C THR A 203 -3.56 -19.71 5.39
N GLU A 204 -4.77 -19.31 5.77
CA GLU A 204 -5.17 -19.15 7.18
C GLU A 204 -4.17 -18.32 8.02
N GLY A 205 -3.61 -17.27 7.43
CA GLY A 205 -2.69 -16.35 8.10
C GLY A 205 -1.23 -16.79 8.13
N VAL A 206 -0.89 -17.94 7.58
CA VAL A 206 0.50 -18.43 7.52
C VAL A 206 0.98 -18.53 6.07
N PRO A 207 2.29 -18.34 5.81
CA PRO A 207 2.87 -18.58 4.49
C PRO A 207 2.73 -20.05 4.11
N GLY A 208 2.23 -20.32 2.89
CA GLY A 208 2.15 -21.64 2.29
C GLY A 208 3.39 -22.00 1.51
#